data_44e55e74e6a7bfa4e7cfb467cd6fecc9
#
_entry.id   44e55e74e6a7bfa4e7cfb467cd6fecc9
#
_cell.length_a   1.000
_cell.length_b   1.000
_cell.length_c   1.000
_cell.angle_alpha   90.00
_cell.angle_beta   90.00
_cell.angle_gamma   90.00
#
_symmetry.space_group_name_H-M   'P 1'
#
loop_
_entity.id
_entity.type
_entity.pdbx_description
1 polymer ?
#
loop_
_entity_poly.entity_id
_entity_poly.type
_entity_poly.pdbx_seq_one_letter_code
_entity_poly.pdbx_strand_id
1 'polypeptide(L)'
;MKPTVLVVDDEAGVRSALSEVLRDEGYAVDVVDSGEACLDKATRAPYDVIVLDIWLPGIDGLATLARLRERRVDAPVVMISGHGNIESAVRAIKMGAFDFVEKPLSLEKTVLVVGNAVRQRQLEAENRALRAHVDKRLTMVGESYVMAQLREQVAMAAPTNGRVLIFGENGTGKELVARSIHALSRRRAGPFVEVNCAAIPEELIESELFGHFKGAFTGAVSDRRGKFEAADGGTLFLDEIGDMSVKTQAKVLRALQEQIVEPVGGTTSVKVDVRILAATNKDLPAEIRAGRFREDLYFRLNVIPIFVPPLRDRDADIPLLAEHFMSELAREYGRRSKRLDPGAATGLRSYRWPGNVRELRNVIERLMIMVPGDTITLADLEFLEGASMAATDADGTPPLTLHDARERFERDFILRALAAQQGNISRTAEILGVERSNLYRKMRAFGIVPARKEEESV
;
A
#
# COMPACT_ATOMS: atom_id res chain seq x y z
N MET A 1 -7.12 22.82 18.67
CA MET A 1 -6.95 24.29 18.50
C MET A 1 -8.31 24.86 18.17
N LYS A 2 -8.60 26.12 18.55
CA LYS A 2 -9.83 26.78 18.13
C LYS A 2 -9.69 27.15 16.65
N PRO A 3 -10.73 26.90 15.80
CA PRO A 3 -10.68 27.32 14.40
C PRO A 3 -10.54 28.85 14.28
N THR A 4 -9.82 29.31 13.29
CA THR A 4 -9.49 30.73 13.07
C THR A 4 -10.32 31.31 11.94
N VAL A 5 -10.99 32.44 12.18
CA VAL A 5 -11.82 33.14 11.21
C VAL A 5 -11.30 34.57 11.00
N LEU A 6 -11.14 34.96 9.74
CA LEU A 6 -10.84 36.34 9.37
C LEU A 6 -12.12 37.03 8.88
N VAL A 7 -12.55 38.09 9.54
CA VAL A 7 -13.71 38.90 9.13
C VAL A 7 -13.21 40.17 8.45
N VAL A 8 -13.73 40.43 7.25
CA VAL A 8 -13.34 41.55 6.38
C VAL A 8 -14.61 42.33 6.01
N ASP A 9 -14.76 43.51 6.55
CA ASP A 9 -15.89 44.39 6.32
C ASP A 9 -15.45 45.85 6.64
N ASP A 10 -15.85 46.86 5.92
CA ASP A 10 -15.45 48.26 6.16
C ASP A 10 -16.25 48.86 7.31
N GLU A 11 -17.44 48.33 7.62
CA GLU A 11 -18.32 48.79 8.71
C GLU A 11 -17.84 48.25 10.06
N ALA A 12 -17.38 49.13 10.97
CA ALA A 12 -16.91 48.75 12.30
C ALA A 12 -17.98 48.02 13.13
N GLY A 13 -19.26 48.41 12.99
CA GLY A 13 -20.37 47.78 13.67
C GLY A 13 -20.58 46.31 13.25
N VAL A 14 -20.50 46.03 11.96
CA VAL A 14 -20.62 44.67 11.40
C VAL A 14 -19.44 43.80 11.86
N ARG A 15 -18.24 44.32 11.79
CA ARG A 15 -17.03 43.60 12.27
C ARG A 15 -17.15 43.27 13.76
N SER A 16 -17.61 44.22 14.59
CA SER A 16 -17.78 43.99 16.05
C SER A 16 -18.79 42.89 16.31
N ALA A 17 -20.00 43.02 15.74
CA ALA A 17 -21.07 42.05 15.92
C ALA A 17 -20.70 40.65 15.48
N LEU A 18 -20.12 40.49 14.27
CA LEU A 18 -19.67 39.19 13.78
C LEU A 18 -18.57 38.60 14.64
N SER A 19 -17.59 39.43 15.06
CA SER A 19 -16.47 38.93 15.86
C SER A 19 -16.94 38.46 17.25
N GLU A 20 -17.90 39.13 17.85
CA GLU A 20 -18.45 38.76 19.15
C GLU A 20 -19.21 37.43 19.07
N VAL A 21 -20.12 37.30 18.12
CA VAL A 21 -20.92 36.07 17.93
C VAL A 21 -20.04 34.89 17.58
N LEU A 22 -19.06 35.04 16.67
CA LEU A 22 -18.17 33.95 16.30
C LEU A 22 -17.23 33.56 17.45
N ARG A 23 -16.82 34.49 18.32
CA ARG A 23 -16.05 34.17 19.53
C ARG A 23 -16.87 33.40 20.56
N ASP A 24 -18.15 33.76 20.72
CA ASP A 24 -19.07 33.04 21.61
C ASP A 24 -19.30 31.59 21.14
N GLU A 25 -19.31 31.38 19.82
CA GLU A 25 -19.34 30.04 19.19
C GLU A 25 -17.99 29.29 19.25
N GLY A 26 -16.98 29.90 19.88
CA GLY A 26 -15.70 29.24 20.14
C GLY A 26 -14.60 29.42 19.06
N TYR A 27 -14.81 30.28 18.06
CA TYR A 27 -13.82 30.62 17.07
C TYR A 27 -12.76 31.62 17.58
N ALA A 28 -11.56 31.57 17.04
CA ALA A 28 -10.58 32.67 17.18
C ALA A 28 -10.78 33.62 16.01
N VAL A 29 -11.10 34.90 16.28
CA VAL A 29 -11.52 35.84 15.25
C VAL A 29 -10.57 37.01 15.13
N ASP A 30 -10.03 37.21 13.94
CA ASP A 30 -9.33 38.42 13.51
C ASP A 30 -10.25 39.26 12.63
N VAL A 31 -10.06 40.57 12.67
CA VAL A 31 -10.82 41.52 11.87
C VAL A 31 -9.92 42.45 11.06
N VAL A 32 -10.36 42.81 9.88
CA VAL A 32 -9.73 43.85 9.01
C VAL A 32 -10.84 44.62 8.28
N ASP A 33 -10.49 45.80 7.79
CA ASP A 33 -11.40 46.78 7.19
C ASP A 33 -11.27 46.94 5.67
N SER A 34 -10.36 46.21 5.05
CA SER A 34 -10.05 46.37 3.63
C SER A 34 -9.57 45.08 2.97
N GLY A 35 -9.71 45.01 1.62
CA GLY A 35 -9.24 43.87 0.83
C GLY A 35 -7.72 43.70 0.89
N GLU A 36 -6.98 44.81 0.93
CA GLU A 36 -5.51 44.87 1.01
C GLU A 36 -5.04 44.23 2.35
N ALA A 37 -5.65 44.61 3.47
CA ALA A 37 -5.34 44.07 4.78
C ALA A 37 -5.71 42.60 4.88
N CYS A 38 -6.80 42.17 4.25
CA CYS A 38 -7.18 40.76 4.09
C CYS A 38 -6.09 39.95 3.40
N LEU A 39 -5.62 40.43 2.23
CA LEU A 39 -4.58 39.76 1.44
C LEU A 39 -3.26 39.67 2.20
N ASP A 40 -2.88 40.70 2.94
CA ASP A 40 -1.66 40.72 3.75
C ASP A 40 -1.73 39.70 4.90
N LYS A 41 -2.84 39.72 5.70
CA LYS A 41 -3.02 38.79 6.80
C LYS A 41 -3.15 37.33 6.33
N ALA A 42 -3.98 37.06 5.31
CA ALA A 42 -4.18 35.72 4.78
C ALA A 42 -2.93 35.08 4.15
N THR A 43 -1.95 35.91 3.76
CA THR A 43 -0.66 35.41 3.26
C THR A 43 0.32 35.10 4.40
N ARG A 44 0.23 35.82 5.53
CA ARG A 44 1.12 35.66 6.68
C ARG A 44 0.71 34.55 7.65
N ALA A 45 -0.60 34.32 7.76
CA ALA A 45 -1.15 33.33 8.68
C ALA A 45 -2.28 32.51 8.01
N PRO A 46 -2.37 31.18 8.31
CA PRO A 46 -3.47 30.37 7.80
C PRO A 46 -4.75 30.67 8.59
N TYR A 47 -5.85 30.88 7.88
CA TYR A 47 -7.19 30.98 8.45
C TYR A 47 -8.03 29.78 8.04
N ASP A 48 -8.97 29.36 8.90
CA ASP A 48 -9.88 28.27 8.59
C ASP A 48 -11.07 28.72 7.75
N VAL A 49 -11.50 29.97 7.88
CA VAL A 49 -12.51 30.61 7.04
C VAL A 49 -12.19 32.11 6.91
N ILE A 50 -12.48 32.68 5.77
CA ILE A 50 -12.49 34.13 5.54
C ILE A 50 -13.93 34.56 5.25
N VAL A 51 -14.47 35.48 6.04
CA VAL A 51 -15.77 36.12 5.83
C VAL A 51 -15.49 37.47 5.20
N LEU A 52 -15.94 37.71 3.96
CA LEU A 52 -15.49 38.82 3.13
C LEU A 52 -16.67 39.59 2.57
N ASP A 53 -16.76 40.89 2.90
CA ASP A 53 -17.73 41.77 2.25
C ASP A 53 -17.40 42.01 0.78
N ILE A 54 -18.42 42.11 -0.06
CA ILE A 54 -18.27 42.45 -1.48
C ILE A 54 -17.89 43.93 -1.62
N TRP A 55 -18.51 44.82 -0.85
CA TRP A 55 -18.33 46.25 -0.96
C TRP A 55 -17.27 46.72 0.04
N LEU A 56 -16.05 46.84 -0.43
CA LEU A 56 -14.89 47.31 0.35
C LEU A 56 -14.25 48.54 -0.34
N PRO A 57 -13.71 49.50 0.45
CA PRO A 57 -12.94 50.58 -0.09
C PRO A 57 -11.61 50.06 -0.70
N GLY A 58 -11.16 50.66 -1.80
CA GLY A 58 -9.95 50.22 -2.51
C GLY A 58 -10.19 49.01 -3.39
N ILE A 59 -9.69 47.85 -2.99
CA ILE A 59 -9.93 46.59 -3.69
C ILE A 59 -11.25 45.97 -3.20
N ASP A 60 -12.21 45.83 -4.10
CA ASP A 60 -13.51 45.18 -3.77
C ASP A 60 -13.37 43.72 -3.37
N GLY A 61 -14.42 43.14 -2.73
CA GLY A 61 -14.40 41.78 -2.25
C GLY A 61 -14.25 40.72 -3.33
N LEU A 62 -14.79 40.96 -4.55
CA LEU A 62 -14.66 39.99 -5.65
C LEU A 62 -13.21 40.01 -6.21
N ALA A 63 -12.60 41.19 -6.35
CA ALA A 63 -11.20 41.29 -6.73
C ALA A 63 -10.27 40.70 -5.62
N THR A 64 -10.62 40.88 -4.36
CA THR A 64 -9.90 40.28 -3.23
C THR A 64 -10.00 38.75 -3.29
N LEU A 65 -11.17 38.19 -3.54
CA LEU A 65 -11.37 36.73 -3.72
C LEU A 65 -10.49 36.19 -4.87
N ALA A 66 -10.48 36.87 -6.03
CA ALA A 66 -9.66 36.47 -7.16
C ALA A 66 -8.17 36.39 -6.79
N ARG A 67 -7.65 37.47 -6.12
CA ARG A 67 -6.24 37.52 -5.69
C ARG A 67 -5.92 36.49 -4.60
N LEU A 68 -6.84 36.16 -3.69
CA LEU A 68 -6.67 35.05 -2.72
C LEU A 68 -6.47 33.72 -3.45
N ARG A 69 -7.25 33.46 -4.51
CA ARG A 69 -7.13 32.23 -5.32
C ARG A 69 -5.84 32.21 -6.14
N GLU A 70 -5.43 33.33 -6.74
CA GLU A 70 -4.16 33.46 -7.43
C GLU A 70 -2.96 33.18 -6.49
N ARG A 71 -3.03 33.66 -5.25
CA ARG A 71 -2.02 33.40 -4.21
C ARG A 71 -2.14 32.01 -3.55
N ARG A 72 -3.05 31.16 -4.03
CA ARG A 72 -3.30 29.79 -3.51
C ARG A 72 -3.60 29.75 -2.01
N VAL A 73 -4.35 30.75 -1.54
CA VAL A 73 -4.89 30.72 -0.17
C VAL A 73 -6.01 29.68 -0.12
N ASP A 74 -5.79 28.61 0.64
CA ASP A 74 -6.69 27.45 0.72
C ASP A 74 -7.95 27.68 1.60
N ALA A 75 -8.05 28.84 2.29
CA ALA A 75 -9.18 29.13 3.14
C ALA A 75 -10.48 29.24 2.32
N PRO A 76 -11.57 28.55 2.71
CA PRO A 76 -12.89 28.82 2.17
C PRO A 76 -13.29 30.28 2.45
N VAL A 77 -13.87 30.94 1.44
CA VAL A 77 -14.30 32.32 1.53
C VAL A 77 -15.82 32.36 1.51
N VAL A 78 -16.41 32.89 2.55
CA VAL A 78 -17.84 33.19 2.65
C VAL A 78 -18.04 34.67 2.34
N MET A 79 -18.77 34.96 1.26
CA MET A 79 -19.03 36.34 0.86
C MET A 79 -20.23 36.94 1.61
N ILE A 80 -20.14 38.22 1.93
CA ILE A 80 -21.26 39.00 2.50
C ILE A 80 -21.63 40.10 1.53
N SER A 81 -22.92 40.41 1.38
CA SER A 81 -23.36 41.53 0.54
C SER A 81 -24.61 42.22 1.11
N GLY A 82 -24.64 43.56 1.05
CA GLY A 82 -25.75 44.39 1.49
C GLY A 82 -26.83 44.65 0.45
N HIS A 83 -26.66 44.28 -0.80
CA HIS A 83 -27.63 44.47 -1.88
C HIS A 83 -27.88 43.11 -2.54
N GLY A 84 -29.08 42.54 -2.34
CA GLY A 84 -29.53 41.22 -2.82
C GLY A 84 -29.47 41.04 -4.32
N ASN A 85 -28.30 41.22 -4.92
CA ASN A 85 -28.08 40.94 -6.34
C ASN A 85 -27.64 39.50 -6.49
N ILE A 86 -28.58 38.63 -6.89
CA ILE A 86 -28.35 37.21 -7.21
C ILE A 86 -27.19 37.05 -8.18
N GLU A 87 -26.99 38.03 -9.10
CA GLU A 87 -25.88 37.98 -10.07
C GLU A 87 -24.52 38.06 -9.39
N SER A 88 -24.36 38.91 -8.36
CA SER A 88 -23.11 39.00 -7.57
C SER A 88 -22.84 37.72 -6.76
N ALA A 89 -23.85 37.10 -6.18
CA ALA A 89 -23.73 35.82 -5.50
C ALA A 89 -23.28 34.70 -6.45
N VAL A 90 -23.95 34.57 -7.61
CA VAL A 90 -23.60 33.59 -8.65
C VAL A 90 -22.19 33.84 -9.17
N ARG A 91 -21.78 35.10 -9.34
CA ARG A 91 -20.42 35.45 -9.77
C ARG A 91 -19.38 35.05 -8.72
N ALA A 92 -19.63 35.33 -7.44
CA ALA A 92 -18.75 34.95 -6.34
C ALA A 92 -18.54 33.42 -6.27
N ILE A 93 -19.61 32.63 -6.37
CA ILE A 93 -19.55 31.18 -6.38
C ILE A 93 -18.75 30.67 -7.59
N LYS A 94 -18.96 31.21 -8.80
CA LYS A 94 -18.18 30.88 -9.99
C LYS A 94 -16.70 31.22 -9.86
N MET A 95 -16.36 32.23 -9.06
CA MET A 95 -14.97 32.61 -8.75
C MET A 95 -14.36 31.81 -7.61
N GLY A 96 -15.09 30.84 -7.05
CA GLY A 96 -14.59 29.92 -6.03
C GLY A 96 -14.89 30.36 -4.59
N ALA A 97 -15.88 31.24 -4.34
CA ALA A 97 -16.42 31.42 -2.99
C ALA A 97 -17.08 30.11 -2.53
N PHE A 98 -16.98 29.85 -1.22
CA PHE A 98 -17.63 28.71 -0.60
C PHE A 98 -19.14 28.88 -0.53
N ASP A 99 -19.59 30.04 -0.06
CA ASP A 99 -20.99 30.39 0.07
C ASP A 99 -21.17 31.91 0.12
N PHE A 100 -22.41 32.35 0.22
CA PHE A 100 -22.82 33.75 0.22
C PHE A 100 -23.89 34.02 1.31
N VAL A 101 -23.75 35.12 2.01
CA VAL A 101 -24.70 35.58 3.04
C VAL A 101 -25.15 37.00 2.72
N GLU A 102 -26.47 37.24 2.74
CA GLU A 102 -27.06 38.54 2.45
C GLU A 102 -27.23 39.38 3.74
N LYS A 103 -26.95 40.69 3.64
CA LYS A 103 -27.26 41.69 4.68
C LYS A 103 -28.77 42.08 4.57
N PRO A 104 -29.57 42.25 5.65
CA PRO A 104 -29.11 42.25 7.05
C PRO A 104 -28.69 40.84 7.51
N LEU A 105 -27.53 40.76 8.16
CA LEU A 105 -26.96 39.50 8.58
C LEU A 105 -27.83 38.79 9.61
N SER A 106 -28.39 37.65 9.26
CA SER A 106 -28.86 36.69 10.25
C SER A 106 -27.66 36.05 10.92
N LEU A 107 -27.40 36.33 12.18
CA LEU A 107 -26.28 35.80 12.93
C LEU A 107 -26.29 34.25 12.94
N GLU A 108 -27.47 33.64 13.14
CA GLU A 108 -27.65 32.20 13.11
C GLU A 108 -27.23 31.59 11.74
N LYS A 109 -27.68 32.22 10.64
CA LYS A 109 -27.32 31.76 9.28
C LYS A 109 -25.84 31.92 9.03
N THR A 110 -25.25 33.02 9.49
CA THR A 110 -23.79 33.26 9.29
C THR A 110 -22.96 32.24 10.06
N VAL A 111 -23.32 31.95 11.32
CA VAL A 111 -22.68 30.92 12.13
C VAL A 111 -22.78 29.53 11.46
N LEU A 112 -23.98 29.20 10.97
CA LEU A 112 -24.18 27.92 10.26
C LEU A 112 -23.28 27.79 8.99
N VAL A 113 -23.23 28.85 8.18
CA VAL A 113 -22.42 28.83 6.95
C VAL A 113 -20.91 28.78 7.28
N VAL A 114 -20.45 29.56 8.26
CA VAL A 114 -19.07 29.53 8.74
C VAL A 114 -18.72 28.14 9.30
N GLY A 115 -19.63 27.55 10.11
CA GLY A 115 -19.46 26.20 10.65
C GLY A 115 -19.32 25.13 9.57
N ASN A 116 -20.14 25.22 8.51
CA ASN A 116 -20.05 24.32 7.36
C ASN A 116 -18.73 24.49 6.61
N ALA A 117 -18.25 25.72 6.41
CA ALA A 117 -16.99 26.03 5.76
C ALA A 117 -15.79 25.47 6.56
N VAL A 118 -15.78 25.65 7.88
CA VAL A 118 -14.76 25.08 8.78
C VAL A 118 -14.75 23.56 8.69
N ARG A 119 -15.93 22.95 8.76
CA ARG A 119 -16.07 21.48 8.72
C ARG A 119 -15.57 20.89 7.40
N GLN A 120 -15.91 21.52 6.28
CA GLN A 120 -15.42 21.08 4.98
C GLN A 120 -13.89 21.17 4.90
N ARG A 121 -13.30 22.27 5.35
CA ARG A 121 -11.85 22.44 5.37
C ARG A 121 -11.17 21.40 6.24
N GLN A 122 -11.72 21.10 7.43
CA GLN A 122 -11.20 20.07 8.31
C GLN A 122 -11.21 18.69 7.63
N LEU A 123 -12.33 18.33 7.00
CA LEU A 123 -12.44 17.08 6.24
C LEU A 123 -11.43 17.01 5.07
N GLU A 124 -11.23 18.11 4.36
CA GLU A 124 -10.25 18.18 3.27
C GLU A 124 -8.80 18.08 3.79
N ALA A 125 -8.50 18.72 4.93
CA ALA A 125 -7.19 18.63 5.57
C ALA A 125 -6.91 17.23 6.10
N GLU A 126 -7.88 16.60 6.74
CA GLU A 126 -7.79 15.21 7.20
C GLU A 126 -7.61 14.24 6.03
N ASN A 127 -8.39 14.41 4.96
CA ASN A 127 -8.25 13.61 3.74
C ASN A 127 -6.87 13.77 3.11
N ARG A 128 -6.32 15.02 3.05
CA ARG A 128 -4.95 15.27 2.59
C ARG A 128 -3.91 14.61 3.48
N ALA A 129 -4.07 14.68 4.80
CA ALA A 129 -3.15 14.04 5.75
C ALA A 129 -3.19 12.51 5.62
N LEU A 130 -4.38 11.91 5.51
CA LEU A 130 -4.55 10.48 5.30
C LEU A 130 -3.93 10.04 3.97
N ARG A 131 -4.16 10.79 2.89
CA ARG A 131 -3.53 10.51 1.59
C ARG A 131 -2.01 10.60 1.66
N ALA A 132 -1.45 11.64 2.27
CA ALA A 132 0.00 11.78 2.44
C ALA A 132 0.60 10.64 3.28
N HIS A 133 -0.16 10.10 4.24
CA HIS A 133 0.25 8.93 5.02
C HIS A 133 0.25 7.65 4.18
N VAL A 134 -0.75 7.48 3.32
CA VAL A 134 -0.82 6.38 2.35
C VAL A 134 0.31 6.51 1.34
N ASP A 135 0.57 7.69 0.79
CA ASP A 135 1.64 7.92 -0.19
C ASP A 135 3.03 7.59 0.36
N LYS A 136 3.30 7.88 1.64
CA LYS A 136 4.55 7.47 2.30
C LYS A 136 4.72 5.95 2.39
N ARG A 137 3.62 5.20 2.53
CA ARG A 137 3.63 3.73 2.53
C ARG A 137 3.78 3.14 1.12
N LEU A 138 3.56 3.95 0.07
CA LEU A 138 3.67 3.54 -1.33
C LEU A 138 5.07 3.68 -1.91
N THR A 139 6.07 4.04 -1.09
CA THR A 139 7.45 4.19 -1.55
C THR A 139 8.05 2.82 -1.88
N MET A 140 8.38 2.59 -3.16
CA MET A 140 9.14 1.43 -3.59
C MET A 140 10.61 1.60 -3.17
N VAL A 141 10.97 1.02 -2.01
CA VAL A 141 12.32 1.04 -1.46
C VAL A 141 13.24 0.16 -2.29
N GLY A 142 14.45 0.65 -2.60
CA GLY A 142 15.48 -0.05 -3.35
C GLY A 142 16.22 0.92 -4.29
N GLU A 143 17.53 0.75 -4.41
CA GLU A 143 18.41 1.56 -5.25
C GLU A 143 19.05 0.76 -6.40
N SER A 144 18.79 -0.55 -6.45
CA SER A 144 19.28 -1.41 -7.51
C SER A 144 18.80 -0.97 -8.89
N TYR A 145 19.60 -1.27 -9.91
CA TYR A 145 19.28 -0.95 -11.31
C TYR A 145 17.91 -1.50 -11.75
N VAL A 146 17.62 -2.75 -11.36
CA VAL A 146 16.33 -3.39 -11.70
C VAL A 146 15.14 -2.67 -11.06
N MET A 147 15.30 -2.12 -9.85
CA MET A 147 14.26 -1.31 -9.19
C MET A 147 14.13 0.08 -9.82
N ALA A 148 15.24 0.65 -10.32
CA ALA A 148 15.17 1.91 -11.07
C ALA A 148 14.39 1.72 -12.38
N GLN A 149 14.66 0.64 -13.14
CA GLN A 149 13.89 0.30 -14.34
C GLN A 149 12.40 0.06 -14.04
N LEU A 150 12.09 -0.67 -12.95
CA LEU A 150 10.71 -0.90 -12.54
C LEU A 150 9.97 0.42 -12.26
N ARG A 151 10.60 1.35 -11.54
CA ARG A 151 10.01 2.68 -11.28
C ARG A 151 9.78 3.47 -12.56
N GLU A 152 10.69 3.40 -13.52
CA GLU A 152 10.53 4.04 -14.83
C GLU A 152 9.36 3.45 -15.61
N GLN A 153 9.23 2.12 -15.67
CA GLN A 153 8.08 1.44 -16.29
C GLN A 153 6.76 1.84 -15.64
N VAL A 154 6.72 1.91 -14.30
CA VAL A 154 5.55 2.37 -13.55
C VAL A 154 5.21 3.82 -13.90
N ALA A 155 6.21 4.72 -13.96
CA ALA A 155 6.00 6.12 -14.30
C ALA A 155 5.49 6.31 -15.75
N MET A 156 5.95 5.49 -16.70
CA MET A 156 5.45 5.52 -18.08
C MET A 156 4.03 4.94 -18.20
N ALA A 157 3.72 3.87 -17.48
CA ALA A 157 2.41 3.21 -17.55
C ALA A 157 1.32 4.01 -16.83
N ALA A 158 1.65 4.69 -15.73
CA ALA A 158 0.68 5.33 -14.83
C ALA A 158 -0.23 6.38 -15.52
N PRO A 159 0.25 7.35 -16.33
CA PRO A 159 -0.60 8.37 -16.94
C PRO A 159 -1.51 7.85 -18.05
N THR A 160 -1.32 6.60 -18.49
CA THR A 160 -2.14 5.97 -19.55
C THR A 160 -3.40 5.33 -18.95
N ASN A 161 -4.40 5.06 -19.81
CA ASN A 161 -5.55 4.21 -19.46
C ASN A 161 -5.32 2.74 -19.84
N GLY A 162 -4.10 2.37 -20.29
CA GLY A 162 -3.74 1.01 -20.65
C GLY A 162 -3.89 0.07 -19.46
N ARG A 163 -4.33 -1.17 -19.76
CA ARG A 163 -4.34 -2.25 -18.77
C ARG A 163 -2.92 -2.69 -18.49
N VAL A 164 -2.63 -3.01 -17.25
CA VAL A 164 -1.31 -3.46 -16.82
C VAL A 164 -1.44 -4.85 -16.24
N LEU A 165 -0.57 -5.75 -16.67
CA LEU A 165 -0.44 -7.08 -16.12
C LEU A 165 0.91 -7.20 -15.41
N ILE A 166 0.86 -7.40 -14.09
CA ILE A 166 2.02 -7.40 -13.19
C ILE A 166 2.38 -8.86 -12.89
N PHE A 167 3.58 -9.24 -13.29
CA PHE A 167 4.14 -10.57 -13.03
C PHE A 167 5.16 -10.50 -11.90
N GLY A 168 5.21 -11.53 -11.08
CA GLY A 168 6.22 -11.67 -10.03
C GLY A 168 5.85 -12.71 -9.00
N GLU A 169 6.86 -13.24 -8.34
CA GLU A 169 6.68 -14.23 -7.28
C GLU A 169 5.84 -13.69 -6.12
N ASN A 170 5.38 -14.60 -5.26
CA ASN A 170 4.67 -14.22 -4.05
C ASN A 170 5.56 -13.39 -3.13
N GLY A 171 5.00 -12.31 -2.57
CA GLY A 171 5.71 -11.44 -1.63
C GLY A 171 6.71 -10.47 -2.26
N THR A 172 6.81 -10.34 -3.59
CA THR A 172 7.71 -9.39 -4.26
C THR A 172 7.27 -7.94 -4.19
N GLY A 173 5.97 -7.68 -3.92
CA GLY A 173 5.39 -6.34 -3.83
C GLY A 173 4.54 -5.95 -5.04
N LYS A 174 3.91 -6.89 -5.75
CA LYS A 174 2.99 -6.65 -6.89
C LYS A 174 1.89 -5.64 -6.54
N GLU A 175 1.30 -5.74 -5.35
CA GLU A 175 0.30 -4.80 -4.85
C GLU A 175 0.86 -3.36 -4.74
N LEU A 176 2.07 -3.21 -4.21
CA LEU A 176 2.72 -1.89 -4.09
C LEU A 176 2.92 -1.25 -5.47
N VAL A 177 3.29 -2.05 -6.48
CA VAL A 177 3.40 -1.58 -7.87
C VAL A 177 2.04 -1.13 -8.40
N ALA A 178 0.97 -1.91 -8.20
CA ALA A 178 -0.38 -1.54 -8.62
C ALA A 178 -0.86 -0.24 -7.96
N ARG A 179 -0.66 -0.08 -6.66
CA ARG A 179 -0.99 1.13 -5.91
C ARG A 179 -0.17 2.34 -6.39
N SER A 180 1.11 2.15 -6.69
CA SER A 180 1.98 3.21 -7.24
C SER A 180 1.51 3.66 -8.63
N ILE A 181 1.09 2.73 -9.50
CA ILE A 181 0.51 3.04 -10.81
C ILE A 181 -0.77 3.88 -10.65
N HIS A 182 -1.65 3.51 -9.72
CA HIS A 182 -2.87 4.27 -9.43
C HIS A 182 -2.55 5.67 -8.91
N ALA A 183 -1.67 5.80 -7.91
CA ALA A 183 -1.29 7.07 -7.29
C ALA A 183 -0.68 8.07 -8.29
N LEU A 184 0.07 7.59 -9.29
CA LEU A 184 0.66 8.39 -10.35
C LEU A 184 -0.27 8.58 -11.57
N SER A 185 -1.47 7.97 -11.57
CA SER A 185 -2.40 8.00 -12.69
C SER A 185 -3.27 9.26 -12.71
N ARG A 186 -3.95 9.49 -13.84
CA ARG A 186 -5.00 10.51 -13.96
C ARG A 186 -6.22 10.21 -13.08
N ARG A 187 -6.39 8.96 -12.65
CA ARG A 187 -7.50 8.47 -11.81
C ARG A 187 -7.16 8.42 -10.31
N ARG A 188 -6.04 9.06 -9.89
CA ARG A 188 -5.57 9.08 -8.48
C ARG A 188 -6.58 9.62 -7.48
N ALA A 189 -7.54 10.42 -7.93
CA ALA A 189 -8.62 10.96 -7.09
C ALA A 189 -9.78 9.99 -6.92
N GLY A 190 -9.92 8.99 -7.84
CA GLY A 190 -10.95 7.97 -7.81
C GLY A 190 -10.62 6.83 -6.84
N PRO A 191 -11.53 5.87 -6.69
CA PRO A 191 -11.32 4.72 -5.82
C PRO A 191 -10.25 3.77 -6.38
N PHE A 192 -9.45 3.18 -5.47
CA PHE A 192 -8.62 2.01 -5.74
C PHE A 192 -9.27 0.83 -5.03
N VAL A 193 -9.84 -0.09 -5.81
CA VAL A 193 -10.52 -1.27 -5.29
C VAL A 193 -9.68 -2.50 -5.59
N GLU A 194 -9.38 -3.26 -4.56
CA GLU A 194 -8.57 -4.47 -4.63
C GLU A 194 -9.42 -5.72 -4.45
N VAL A 195 -9.11 -6.74 -5.23
CA VAL A 195 -9.71 -8.06 -5.14
C VAL A 195 -8.62 -9.11 -5.24
N ASN A 196 -8.40 -9.87 -4.17
CA ASN A 196 -7.53 -11.03 -4.20
C ASN A 196 -8.35 -12.25 -4.64
N CYS A 197 -8.11 -12.73 -5.86
CA CYS A 197 -8.89 -13.80 -6.46
C CYS A 197 -8.62 -15.17 -5.84
N ALA A 198 -7.47 -15.37 -5.23
CA ALA A 198 -7.13 -16.62 -4.52
C ALA A 198 -7.76 -16.71 -3.12
N ALA A 199 -8.06 -15.55 -2.51
CA ALA A 199 -8.59 -15.52 -1.14
C ALA A 199 -10.12 -15.69 -1.07
N ILE A 200 -10.82 -15.56 -2.20
CA ILE A 200 -12.29 -15.62 -2.26
C ILE A 200 -12.71 -17.00 -2.79
N PRO A 201 -13.60 -17.72 -2.09
CA PRO A 201 -14.17 -18.98 -2.60
C PRO A 201 -14.79 -18.81 -4.00
N GLU A 202 -14.62 -19.81 -4.87
CA GLU A 202 -15.08 -19.76 -6.26
C GLU A 202 -16.57 -19.42 -6.40
N GLU A 203 -17.41 -19.92 -5.49
CA GLU A 203 -18.85 -19.68 -5.49
C GLU A 203 -19.22 -18.22 -5.17
N LEU A 204 -18.35 -17.49 -4.46
CA LEU A 204 -18.60 -16.12 -4.03
C LEU A 204 -17.90 -15.06 -4.89
N ILE A 205 -16.88 -15.43 -5.65
CA ILE A 205 -16.07 -14.47 -6.41
C ILE A 205 -16.91 -13.71 -7.46
N GLU A 206 -17.85 -14.38 -8.13
CA GLU A 206 -18.77 -13.72 -9.06
C GLU A 206 -19.62 -12.65 -8.35
N SER A 207 -20.16 -12.98 -7.18
CA SER A 207 -20.95 -12.07 -6.35
C SER A 207 -20.14 -10.89 -5.84
N GLU A 208 -18.89 -11.11 -5.43
CA GLU A 208 -18.00 -10.02 -5.01
C GLU A 208 -17.64 -9.10 -6.17
N LEU A 209 -17.31 -9.65 -7.34
CA LEU A 209 -16.89 -8.84 -8.49
C LEU A 209 -18.04 -8.05 -9.10
N PHE A 210 -19.18 -8.70 -9.34
CA PHE A 210 -20.27 -8.16 -10.13
C PHE A 210 -21.48 -7.68 -9.30
N GLY A 211 -21.53 -8.06 -8.00
CA GLY A 211 -22.68 -7.83 -7.14
C GLY A 211 -23.77 -8.89 -7.31
N HIS A 212 -24.80 -8.81 -6.48
CA HIS A 212 -25.96 -9.69 -6.54
C HIS A 212 -27.23 -9.01 -6.06
N PHE A 213 -28.35 -9.50 -6.54
CA PHE A 213 -29.67 -9.17 -6.02
C PHE A 213 -30.08 -10.16 -4.94
N LYS A 214 -30.95 -9.70 -4.04
CA LYS A 214 -31.55 -10.55 -3.02
C LYS A 214 -32.20 -11.79 -3.63
N GLY A 215 -31.88 -12.96 -3.09
CA GLY A 215 -32.40 -14.25 -3.59
C GLY A 215 -31.63 -14.86 -4.75
N ALA A 216 -30.54 -14.26 -5.23
CA ALA A 216 -29.74 -14.79 -6.35
C ALA A 216 -29.08 -16.16 -6.05
N PHE A 217 -28.80 -16.45 -4.79
CA PHE A 217 -28.28 -17.73 -4.32
C PHE A 217 -28.65 -17.94 -2.84
N THR A 218 -28.43 -19.14 -2.31
CA THR A 218 -28.66 -19.47 -0.90
C THR A 218 -27.71 -18.64 -0.02
N GLY A 219 -28.27 -17.65 0.71
CA GLY A 219 -27.51 -16.69 1.51
C GLY A 219 -27.53 -15.25 0.99
N ALA A 220 -28.09 -14.95 -0.19
CA ALA A 220 -28.28 -13.59 -0.68
C ALA A 220 -29.47 -12.91 0.03
N VAL A 221 -29.23 -12.37 1.23
CA VAL A 221 -30.27 -11.77 2.10
C VAL A 221 -30.64 -10.35 1.67
N SER A 222 -29.71 -9.62 1.02
CA SER A 222 -29.86 -8.24 0.56
C SER A 222 -29.20 -8.03 -0.79
N ASP A 223 -29.54 -6.94 -1.48
CA ASP A 223 -28.81 -6.51 -2.68
C ASP A 223 -27.41 -6.03 -2.26
N ARG A 224 -26.38 -6.38 -3.07
CA ARG A 224 -25.01 -5.96 -2.84
C ARG A 224 -24.35 -5.50 -4.12
N ARG A 225 -23.73 -4.32 -4.11
CA ARG A 225 -22.93 -3.78 -5.20
C ARG A 225 -21.61 -4.54 -5.34
N GLY A 226 -21.21 -4.77 -6.60
CA GLY A 226 -19.97 -5.45 -6.92
C GLY A 226 -18.75 -4.53 -6.88
N LYS A 227 -17.57 -5.14 -6.87
CA LYS A 227 -16.27 -4.43 -6.88
C LYS A 227 -16.05 -3.62 -8.16
N PHE A 228 -16.56 -4.07 -9.32
CA PHE A 228 -16.51 -3.28 -10.55
C PHE A 228 -17.27 -1.96 -10.39
N GLU A 229 -18.47 -1.98 -9.82
CA GLU A 229 -19.27 -0.79 -9.58
C GLU A 229 -18.61 0.10 -8.51
N ALA A 230 -18.05 -0.49 -7.47
CA ALA A 230 -17.31 0.24 -6.43
C ALA A 230 -16.04 0.93 -6.96
N ALA A 231 -15.47 0.43 -8.06
CA ALA A 231 -14.29 0.98 -8.71
C ALA A 231 -14.61 2.02 -9.80
N ASP A 232 -15.88 2.36 -10.01
CA ASP A 232 -16.30 3.28 -11.07
C ASP A 232 -15.59 4.65 -10.95
N GLY A 233 -15.13 5.17 -12.07
CA GLY A 233 -14.28 6.37 -12.14
C GLY A 233 -12.84 6.18 -11.63
N GLY A 234 -12.48 4.99 -11.14
CA GLY A 234 -11.20 4.68 -10.51
C GLY A 234 -10.43 3.52 -11.15
N THR A 235 -9.85 2.68 -10.29
CA THR A 235 -9.01 1.55 -10.67
C THR A 235 -9.44 0.28 -9.91
N LEU A 236 -9.63 -0.82 -10.62
CA LEU A 236 -9.81 -2.15 -10.05
C LEU A 236 -8.50 -2.94 -10.20
N PHE A 237 -7.99 -3.45 -9.10
CA PHE A 237 -6.82 -4.30 -9.04
C PHE A 237 -7.25 -5.74 -8.75
N LEU A 238 -6.96 -6.64 -9.70
CA LEU A 238 -7.23 -8.07 -9.61
C LEU A 238 -5.92 -8.79 -9.26
N ASP A 239 -5.72 -9.10 -7.99
CA ASP A 239 -4.55 -9.84 -7.54
C ASP A 239 -4.78 -11.34 -7.72
N GLU A 240 -3.72 -12.06 -8.08
CA GLU A 240 -3.70 -13.50 -8.39
C GLU A 240 -4.79 -13.90 -9.38
N ILE A 241 -4.86 -13.16 -10.51
CA ILE A 241 -5.87 -13.39 -11.59
C ILE A 241 -5.82 -14.82 -12.15
N GLY A 242 -4.66 -15.47 -12.09
CA GLY A 242 -4.46 -16.85 -12.54
C GLY A 242 -5.17 -17.90 -11.67
N ASP A 243 -5.75 -17.52 -10.53
CA ASP A 243 -6.51 -18.41 -9.65
C ASP A 243 -8.01 -18.37 -9.89
N MET A 244 -8.49 -17.50 -10.80
CA MET A 244 -9.91 -17.46 -11.18
C MET A 244 -10.32 -18.70 -11.98
N SER A 245 -11.55 -19.19 -11.74
CA SER A 245 -12.15 -20.20 -12.59
C SER A 245 -12.41 -19.69 -14.02
N VAL A 246 -12.36 -20.59 -15.01
CA VAL A 246 -12.57 -20.27 -16.42
C VAL A 246 -13.94 -19.60 -16.64
N LYS A 247 -14.94 -19.94 -15.84
CA LYS A 247 -16.28 -19.34 -15.86
C LYS A 247 -16.23 -17.86 -15.45
N THR A 248 -15.57 -17.55 -14.35
CA THR A 248 -15.40 -16.17 -13.87
C THR A 248 -14.54 -15.35 -14.83
N GLN A 249 -13.48 -15.95 -15.40
CA GLN A 249 -12.65 -15.31 -16.43
C GLN A 249 -13.49 -14.85 -17.64
N ALA A 250 -14.47 -15.64 -18.10
CA ALA A 250 -15.34 -15.25 -19.21
C ALA A 250 -16.20 -14.01 -18.88
N LYS A 251 -16.73 -13.91 -17.66
CA LYS A 251 -17.49 -12.74 -17.22
C LYS A 251 -16.61 -11.51 -17.06
N VAL A 252 -15.39 -11.67 -16.50
CA VAL A 252 -14.41 -10.59 -16.43
C VAL A 252 -14.05 -10.09 -17.83
N LEU A 253 -13.80 -10.98 -18.77
CA LEU A 253 -13.54 -10.60 -20.17
C LEU A 253 -14.66 -9.75 -20.76
N ARG A 254 -15.94 -10.15 -20.56
CA ARG A 254 -17.10 -9.38 -21.01
C ARG A 254 -17.14 -8.00 -20.39
N ALA A 255 -16.93 -7.88 -19.08
CA ALA A 255 -16.85 -6.60 -18.38
C ALA A 255 -15.72 -5.69 -18.91
N LEU A 256 -14.56 -6.28 -19.30
CA LEU A 256 -13.44 -5.56 -19.90
C LEU A 256 -13.70 -5.09 -21.33
N GLN A 257 -14.54 -5.77 -22.08
CA GLN A 257 -14.86 -5.46 -23.48
C GLN A 257 -15.99 -4.44 -23.60
N GLU A 258 -17.07 -4.67 -22.87
CA GLU A 258 -18.33 -3.92 -22.99
C GLU A 258 -18.39 -2.74 -21.99
N GLN A 259 -17.54 -2.73 -20.95
CA GLN A 259 -17.63 -1.80 -19.82
C GLN A 259 -19.00 -1.83 -19.14
N ILE A 260 -19.58 -3.01 -19.10
CA ILE A 260 -20.91 -3.28 -18.53
C ILE A 260 -20.78 -4.49 -17.62
N VAL A 261 -21.41 -4.41 -16.45
CA VAL A 261 -21.48 -5.49 -15.48
C VAL A 261 -22.94 -5.86 -15.20
N GLU A 262 -23.19 -7.14 -15.03
CA GLU A 262 -24.50 -7.69 -14.69
C GLU A 262 -24.42 -8.36 -13.32
N PRO A 263 -25.17 -7.86 -12.32
CA PRO A 263 -25.24 -8.50 -11.00
C PRO A 263 -25.81 -9.92 -11.09
N VAL A 264 -25.36 -10.81 -10.22
CA VAL A 264 -25.83 -12.19 -10.16
C VAL A 264 -27.32 -12.22 -9.79
N GLY A 265 -28.12 -12.96 -10.58
CA GLY A 265 -29.58 -13.04 -10.40
C GLY A 265 -30.38 -11.85 -10.96
N GLY A 266 -29.72 -10.91 -11.62
CA GLY A 266 -30.36 -9.74 -12.24
C GLY A 266 -30.28 -9.75 -13.77
N THR A 267 -31.14 -8.94 -14.40
CA THR A 267 -31.15 -8.66 -15.84
C THR A 267 -30.75 -7.22 -16.16
N THR A 268 -30.57 -6.40 -15.12
CA THR A 268 -30.13 -5.00 -15.26
C THR A 268 -28.62 -4.94 -15.40
N SER A 269 -28.16 -4.30 -16.48
CA SER A 269 -26.74 -4.06 -16.70
C SER A 269 -26.36 -2.65 -16.24
N VAL A 270 -25.19 -2.54 -15.59
CA VAL A 270 -24.63 -1.28 -15.08
C VAL A 270 -23.38 -0.96 -15.90
N LYS A 271 -23.33 0.25 -16.46
CA LYS A 271 -22.15 0.75 -17.17
C LYS A 271 -21.13 1.24 -16.15
N VAL A 272 -19.86 0.87 -16.33
CA VAL A 272 -18.74 1.23 -15.46
C VAL A 272 -17.55 1.73 -16.28
N ASP A 273 -16.87 2.77 -15.79
CA ASP A 273 -15.61 3.27 -16.35
C ASP A 273 -14.45 2.97 -15.40
N VAL A 274 -13.86 1.80 -15.53
CA VAL A 274 -12.83 1.30 -14.60
C VAL A 274 -11.53 1.01 -15.34
N ARG A 275 -10.40 1.52 -14.80
CA ARG A 275 -9.07 1.08 -15.22
C ARG A 275 -8.74 -0.24 -14.53
N ILE A 276 -8.26 -1.23 -15.30
CA ILE A 276 -7.91 -2.55 -14.78
C ILE A 276 -6.39 -2.69 -14.65
N LEU A 277 -5.96 -3.11 -13.48
CA LEU A 277 -4.64 -3.64 -13.20
C LEU A 277 -4.82 -5.09 -12.75
N ALA A 278 -3.99 -6.01 -13.22
CA ALA A 278 -4.04 -7.41 -12.80
C ALA A 278 -2.64 -7.87 -12.37
N ALA A 279 -2.57 -8.81 -11.44
CA ALA A 279 -1.31 -9.41 -11.02
C ALA A 279 -1.41 -10.93 -10.92
N THR A 280 -0.29 -11.60 -11.12
CA THR A 280 -0.18 -13.05 -10.97
C THR A 280 1.25 -13.49 -10.67
N ASN A 281 1.38 -14.60 -9.95
CA ASN A 281 2.64 -15.33 -9.77
C ASN A 281 2.77 -16.51 -10.76
N LYS A 282 1.70 -16.84 -11.51
CA LYS A 282 1.66 -18.00 -12.40
C LYS A 282 2.22 -17.68 -13.79
N ASP A 283 2.77 -18.70 -14.44
CA ASP A 283 3.09 -18.69 -15.88
C ASP A 283 1.76 -18.84 -16.67
N LEU A 284 1.14 -17.70 -17.00
CA LEU A 284 -0.14 -17.71 -17.74
C LEU A 284 -0.06 -18.44 -19.09
N PRO A 285 1.00 -18.34 -19.90
CA PRO A 285 1.17 -19.21 -21.08
C PRO A 285 1.08 -20.71 -20.78
N ALA A 286 1.65 -21.18 -19.67
CA ALA A 286 1.52 -22.57 -19.24
C ALA A 286 0.09 -22.91 -18.79
N GLU A 287 -0.57 -21.99 -18.07
CA GLU A 287 -1.96 -22.13 -17.64
C GLU A 287 -2.93 -22.17 -18.83
N ILE A 288 -2.68 -21.42 -19.90
CA ILE A 288 -3.44 -21.45 -21.16
C ILE A 288 -3.29 -22.81 -21.83
N ARG A 289 -2.08 -23.32 -21.98
CA ARG A 289 -1.85 -24.67 -22.56
C ARG A 289 -2.55 -25.77 -21.75
N ALA A 290 -2.66 -25.60 -20.45
CA ALA A 290 -3.32 -26.52 -19.55
C ALA A 290 -4.86 -26.33 -19.48
N GLY A 291 -5.42 -25.36 -20.21
CA GLY A 291 -6.86 -25.08 -20.23
C GLY A 291 -7.42 -24.42 -18.96
N ARG A 292 -6.56 -23.96 -18.05
CA ARG A 292 -6.95 -23.30 -16.79
C ARG A 292 -7.06 -21.78 -16.91
N PHE A 293 -6.47 -21.18 -17.96
CA PHE A 293 -6.62 -19.76 -18.25
C PHE A 293 -7.02 -19.53 -19.71
N ARG A 294 -7.89 -18.54 -19.94
CA ARG A 294 -8.38 -18.24 -21.29
C ARG A 294 -7.39 -17.34 -22.03
N GLU A 295 -7.07 -17.74 -23.26
CA GLU A 295 -6.15 -17.00 -24.13
C GLU A 295 -6.70 -15.59 -24.50
N ASP A 296 -8.01 -15.47 -24.74
CA ASP A 296 -8.65 -14.20 -25.07
C ASP A 296 -8.56 -13.17 -23.91
N LEU A 297 -8.72 -13.63 -22.67
CA LEU A 297 -8.54 -12.79 -21.49
C LEU A 297 -7.07 -12.37 -21.31
N TYR A 298 -6.12 -13.30 -21.54
CA TYR A 298 -4.71 -13.00 -21.49
C TYR A 298 -4.33 -11.84 -22.41
N PHE A 299 -4.66 -11.91 -23.71
CA PHE A 299 -4.36 -10.83 -24.66
C PHE A 299 -5.09 -9.53 -24.32
N ARG A 300 -6.26 -9.63 -23.68
CA ARG A 300 -7.00 -8.43 -23.27
C ARG A 300 -6.35 -7.73 -22.05
N LEU A 301 -5.74 -8.47 -21.12
CA LEU A 301 -5.07 -7.94 -19.93
C LEU A 301 -3.63 -7.54 -20.22
N ASN A 302 -2.89 -8.31 -21.01
CA ASN A 302 -1.46 -8.15 -21.24
C ASN A 302 -1.15 -7.07 -22.30
N VAL A 303 -1.56 -5.83 -22.01
CA VAL A 303 -1.25 -4.66 -22.87
C VAL A 303 0.07 -4.03 -22.45
N ILE A 304 0.28 -3.88 -21.14
CA ILE A 304 1.53 -3.35 -20.57
C ILE A 304 2.00 -4.39 -19.54
N PRO A 305 2.94 -5.29 -19.91
CA PRO A 305 3.52 -6.21 -18.94
C PRO A 305 4.54 -5.49 -18.05
N ILE A 306 4.48 -5.73 -16.74
CA ILE A 306 5.47 -5.27 -15.76
C ILE A 306 5.93 -6.47 -14.95
N PHE A 307 7.25 -6.67 -14.86
CA PHE A 307 7.86 -7.75 -14.11
C PHE A 307 8.48 -7.23 -12.83
N VAL A 308 8.00 -7.72 -11.68
CA VAL A 308 8.55 -7.37 -10.37
C VAL A 308 9.65 -8.35 -10.02
N PRO A 309 10.91 -7.90 -9.90
CA PRO A 309 12.02 -8.80 -9.65
C PRO A 309 11.92 -9.45 -8.28
N PRO A 310 12.28 -10.74 -8.14
CA PRO A 310 12.38 -11.38 -6.85
C PRO A 310 13.54 -10.77 -6.04
N LEU A 311 13.48 -10.92 -4.72
CA LEU A 311 14.42 -10.24 -3.81
C LEU A 311 15.87 -10.68 -4.02
N ARG A 312 16.11 -11.93 -4.40
CA ARG A 312 17.42 -12.47 -4.73
C ARG A 312 18.10 -11.81 -5.94
N ASP A 313 17.33 -11.21 -6.86
CA ASP A 313 17.85 -10.52 -8.05
C ASP A 313 18.15 -9.02 -7.76
N ARG A 314 17.91 -8.59 -6.53
CA ARG A 314 18.18 -7.24 -6.01
C ARG A 314 18.76 -7.28 -4.58
N ASP A 315 19.74 -8.14 -4.38
CA ASP A 315 20.37 -8.41 -3.09
C ASP A 315 20.95 -7.15 -2.42
N ALA A 316 21.41 -6.18 -3.22
CA ALA A 316 21.90 -4.89 -2.73
C ALA A 316 20.83 -4.07 -2.00
N ASP A 317 19.53 -4.30 -2.31
CA ASP A 317 18.42 -3.60 -1.67
C ASP A 317 18.00 -4.22 -0.33
N ILE A 318 18.46 -5.44 0.00
CA ILE A 318 18.06 -6.16 1.21
C ILE A 318 18.38 -5.40 2.49
N PRO A 319 19.58 -4.84 2.70
CA PRO A 319 19.87 -4.05 3.90
C PRO A 319 19.00 -2.79 3.98
N LEU A 320 18.77 -2.10 2.87
CA LEU A 320 17.91 -0.90 2.82
C LEU A 320 16.47 -1.21 3.20
N LEU A 321 15.93 -2.33 2.69
CA LEU A 321 14.60 -2.83 3.04
C LEU A 321 14.53 -3.22 4.52
N ALA A 322 15.55 -3.87 5.05
CA ALA A 322 15.62 -4.25 6.46
C ALA A 322 15.62 -3.02 7.37
N GLU A 323 16.43 -2.01 7.07
CA GLU A 323 16.45 -0.74 7.80
C GLU A 323 15.12 0.01 7.72
N HIS A 324 14.50 0.01 6.54
CA HIS A 324 13.18 0.60 6.34
C HIS A 324 12.13 -0.08 7.24
N PHE A 325 12.08 -1.41 7.25
CA PHE A 325 11.14 -2.17 8.09
C PHE A 325 11.44 -2.00 9.58
N MET A 326 12.70 -2.00 10.00
CA MET A 326 13.07 -1.71 11.40
C MET A 326 12.57 -0.32 11.84
N SER A 327 12.73 0.68 10.97
CA SER A 327 12.25 2.04 11.25
C SER A 327 10.72 2.14 11.28
N GLU A 328 10.01 1.42 10.40
CA GLU A 328 8.55 1.36 10.36
C GLU A 328 8.01 0.67 11.62
N LEU A 329 8.51 -0.52 11.94
CA LEU A 329 8.11 -1.31 13.10
C LEU A 329 8.45 -0.63 14.43
N ALA A 330 9.58 0.06 14.51
CA ALA A 330 9.95 0.83 15.69
C ALA A 330 8.93 1.94 16.01
N ARG A 331 8.43 2.62 14.96
CA ARG A 331 7.35 3.61 15.11
C ARG A 331 6.03 2.98 15.48
N GLU A 332 5.69 1.84 14.86
CA GLU A 332 4.44 1.11 15.11
C GLU A 332 4.37 0.60 16.57
N TYR A 333 5.47 0.04 17.08
CA TYR A 333 5.54 -0.49 18.45
C TYR A 333 5.93 0.55 19.51
N GLY A 334 6.17 1.81 19.12
CA GLY A 334 6.63 2.85 20.04
C GLY A 334 8.00 2.54 20.68
N ARG A 335 8.86 1.78 19.98
CA ARG A 335 10.19 1.36 20.42
C ARG A 335 11.29 2.09 19.66
N ARG A 336 12.54 2.00 20.16
CA ARG A 336 13.71 2.45 19.39
C ARG A 336 14.00 1.49 18.25
N SER A 337 14.40 2.03 17.09
CA SER A 337 14.89 1.22 15.97
C SER A 337 16.19 0.54 16.38
N LYS A 338 16.36 -0.72 15.99
CA LYS A 338 17.61 -1.45 16.16
C LYS A 338 18.56 -1.15 15.01
N ARG A 339 19.81 -1.61 15.12
CA ARG A 339 20.83 -1.52 14.08
C ARG A 339 21.22 -2.92 13.61
N LEU A 340 21.52 -3.05 12.33
CA LEU A 340 22.14 -4.26 11.80
C LEU A 340 23.66 -4.14 11.92
N ASP A 341 24.29 -5.16 12.46
CA ASP A 341 25.73 -5.26 12.35
C ASP A 341 26.14 -5.65 10.92
N PRO A 342 27.37 -5.37 10.44
CA PRO A 342 27.83 -5.73 9.11
C PRO A 342 27.75 -7.23 8.82
N GLY A 343 27.94 -8.11 9.80
CA GLY A 343 27.81 -9.55 9.67
C GLY A 343 26.36 -9.96 9.42
N ALA A 344 25.41 -9.40 10.18
CA ALA A 344 23.98 -9.61 9.98
C ALA A 344 23.51 -9.11 8.61
N ALA A 345 23.97 -7.93 8.18
CA ALA A 345 23.65 -7.40 6.85
C ALA A 345 24.13 -8.33 5.73
N THR A 346 25.32 -8.91 5.86
CA THR A 346 25.86 -9.90 4.91
C THR A 346 25.06 -11.20 4.96
N GLY A 347 24.71 -11.70 6.15
CA GLY A 347 23.86 -12.88 6.32
C GLY A 347 22.50 -12.74 5.66
N LEU A 348 21.84 -11.59 5.85
CA LEU A 348 20.57 -11.29 5.17
C LEU A 348 20.71 -11.28 3.64
N ARG A 349 21.81 -10.77 3.08
CA ARG A 349 22.06 -10.75 1.62
C ARG A 349 22.30 -12.14 1.03
N SER A 350 22.90 -13.04 1.78
CA SER A 350 23.23 -14.39 1.32
C SER A 350 22.04 -15.35 1.29
N TYR A 351 20.95 -15.03 1.98
CA TYR A 351 19.74 -15.86 2.01
C TYR A 351 18.90 -15.70 0.74
N ARG A 352 18.27 -16.77 0.27
CA ARG A 352 17.53 -16.81 -1.01
C ARG A 352 16.18 -16.13 -1.03
N TRP A 353 15.58 -15.91 0.13
CA TRP A 353 14.27 -15.25 0.31
C TRP A 353 13.15 -15.84 -0.55
N PRO A 354 12.77 -17.13 -0.38
CA PRO A 354 11.70 -17.74 -1.16
C PRO A 354 10.35 -17.02 -1.00
N GLY A 355 10.08 -16.42 0.16
CA GLY A 355 8.91 -15.55 0.41
C GLY A 355 9.14 -14.07 0.12
N ASN A 356 10.29 -13.72 -0.51
CA ASN A 356 10.64 -12.38 -0.95
C ASN A 356 10.54 -11.31 0.16
N VAL A 357 10.01 -10.13 -0.16
CA VAL A 357 9.89 -8.98 0.76
C VAL A 357 8.95 -9.26 1.93
N ARG A 358 7.92 -10.09 1.70
CA ARG A 358 6.98 -10.48 2.78
C ARG A 358 7.70 -11.31 3.86
N GLU A 359 8.54 -12.24 3.45
CA GLU A 359 9.37 -13.04 4.36
C GLU A 359 10.40 -12.16 5.07
N LEU A 360 11.10 -11.29 4.34
CA LEU A 360 12.05 -10.36 4.94
C LEU A 360 11.39 -9.50 6.03
N ARG A 361 10.22 -8.94 5.77
CA ARG A 361 9.48 -8.14 6.77
C ARG A 361 9.16 -8.96 8.02
N ASN A 362 8.66 -10.19 7.86
CA ASN A 362 8.35 -11.08 8.98
C ASN A 362 9.60 -11.44 9.80
N VAL A 363 10.73 -11.68 9.12
CA VAL A 363 12.02 -11.93 9.77
C VAL A 363 12.48 -10.71 10.56
N ILE A 364 12.44 -9.52 9.98
CA ILE A 364 12.80 -8.28 10.66
C ILE A 364 11.87 -8.02 11.85
N GLU A 365 10.57 -8.25 11.72
CA GLU A 365 9.61 -8.14 12.81
C GLU A 365 9.95 -9.08 13.97
N ARG A 366 10.25 -10.35 13.66
CA ARG A 366 10.71 -11.33 14.65
C ARG A 366 11.98 -10.87 15.37
N LEU A 367 12.97 -10.37 14.63
CA LEU A 367 14.22 -9.85 15.21
C LEU A 367 14.00 -8.62 16.08
N MET A 368 13.11 -7.73 15.67
CA MET A 368 12.74 -6.55 16.47
C MET A 368 12.10 -6.93 17.81
N ILE A 369 11.34 -8.03 17.85
CA ILE A 369 10.65 -8.50 19.07
C ILE A 369 11.57 -9.34 19.94
N MET A 370 12.32 -10.28 19.35
CA MET A 370 13.00 -11.35 20.09
C MET A 370 14.42 -11.05 20.50
N VAL A 371 15.15 -10.19 19.75
CA VAL A 371 16.53 -9.88 20.08
C VAL A 371 16.58 -8.91 21.27
N PRO A 372 17.22 -9.24 22.40
CA PRO A 372 17.44 -8.28 23.46
C PRO A 372 18.53 -7.28 23.06
N GLY A 373 18.31 -5.98 23.27
CA GLY A 373 19.28 -4.93 22.93
C GLY A 373 19.03 -4.22 21.61
N ASP A 374 19.94 -3.31 21.23
CA ASP A 374 19.75 -2.36 20.13
C ASP A 374 20.46 -2.78 18.83
N THR A 375 21.18 -3.92 18.84
CA THR A 375 21.95 -4.39 17.67
C THR A 375 21.59 -5.84 17.35
N ILE A 376 21.31 -6.10 16.08
CA ILE A 376 21.05 -7.42 15.52
C ILE A 376 22.37 -7.93 14.93
N THR A 377 22.81 -9.11 15.35
CA THR A 377 24.08 -9.76 14.95
C THR A 377 23.82 -10.95 14.04
N LEU A 378 24.90 -11.49 13.44
CA LEU A 378 24.81 -12.69 12.60
C LEU A 378 24.26 -13.90 13.39
N ALA A 379 24.59 -14.04 14.68
CA ALA A 379 24.09 -15.13 15.52
C ALA A 379 22.55 -15.10 15.65
N ASP A 380 21.94 -13.92 15.60
CA ASP A 380 20.50 -13.78 15.67
C ASP A 380 19.78 -14.29 14.39
N LEU A 381 20.53 -14.60 13.33
CA LEU A 381 20.04 -15.10 12.03
C LEU A 381 20.17 -16.63 11.84
N GLU A 382 20.73 -17.37 12.79
CA GLU A 382 20.94 -18.83 12.68
C GLU A 382 19.68 -19.62 12.32
N PHE A 383 18.51 -19.11 12.71
CA PHE A 383 17.24 -19.75 12.35
C PHE A 383 16.93 -19.69 10.82
N LEU A 384 17.52 -18.78 10.06
CA LEU A 384 17.36 -18.71 8.61
C LEU A 384 18.08 -19.86 7.91
N GLU A 385 19.22 -20.30 8.43
CA GLU A 385 19.98 -21.44 7.87
C GLU A 385 19.20 -22.73 8.02
N GLY A 386 18.54 -22.96 9.16
CA GLY A 386 17.65 -24.10 9.39
C GLY A 386 16.41 -24.11 8.46
N ALA A 387 15.87 -22.96 8.13
CA ALA A 387 14.75 -22.82 7.20
C ALA A 387 15.16 -23.07 5.74
N SER A 388 16.39 -22.70 5.36
CA SER A 388 16.93 -22.94 4.01
C SER A 388 17.09 -24.44 3.70
N MET A 389 17.44 -25.26 4.69
CA MET A 389 17.53 -26.70 4.52
C MET A 389 16.14 -27.38 4.34
N ALA A 390 15.08 -26.79 4.92
CA ALA A 390 13.73 -27.29 4.75
C ALA A 390 13.09 -26.86 3.39
N ALA A 391 13.55 -25.76 2.79
CA ALA A 391 13.03 -25.26 1.52
C ALA A 391 13.67 -25.93 0.27
N THR A 392 14.83 -26.60 0.41
CA THR A 392 15.47 -27.32 -0.69
C THR A 392 14.74 -28.63 -1.08
N ASP A 393 13.78 -29.08 -0.29
CA ASP A 393 12.95 -30.25 -0.62
C ASP A 393 11.76 -29.93 -1.55
N ALA A 394 11.59 -28.67 -1.98
CA ALA A 394 10.50 -28.25 -2.88
C ALA A 394 10.76 -28.49 -4.39
N ASP A 395 11.93 -28.99 -4.74
CA ASP A 395 12.31 -29.29 -6.13
C ASP A 395 11.98 -30.77 -6.45
N GLY A 396 10.69 -31.07 -6.65
CA GLY A 396 10.23 -32.28 -7.38
C GLY A 396 10.66 -33.66 -6.89
N THR A 397 11.36 -33.77 -5.78
CA THR A 397 11.75 -35.04 -5.17
C THR A 397 10.55 -35.56 -4.34
N PRO A 398 10.17 -36.83 -4.47
CA PRO A 398 9.09 -37.39 -3.64
C PRO A 398 9.39 -37.19 -2.16
N PRO A 399 8.36 -36.95 -1.32
CA PRO A 399 8.57 -36.72 0.09
C PRO A 399 9.39 -37.84 0.69
N LEU A 400 10.56 -37.49 1.27
CA LEU A 400 11.44 -38.42 1.96
C LEU A 400 10.63 -39.12 3.04
N THR A 401 10.73 -40.45 3.13
CA THR A 401 10.15 -41.15 4.25
C THR A 401 10.82 -40.68 5.55
N LEU A 402 10.12 -40.79 6.69
CA LEU A 402 10.72 -40.46 7.99
C LEU A 402 12.05 -41.19 8.22
N HIS A 403 12.18 -42.38 7.65
CA HIS A 403 13.40 -43.20 7.66
C HIS A 403 14.54 -42.48 6.91
N ASP A 404 14.29 -42.03 5.66
CA ASP A 404 15.31 -41.38 4.81
C ASP A 404 15.75 -40.04 5.42
N ALA A 405 14.82 -39.27 5.96
CA ALA A 405 15.09 -38.02 6.65
C ALA A 405 15.98 -38.22 7.87
N ARG A 406 15.70 -39.27 8.66
CA ARG A 406 16.49 -39.64 9.82
C ARG A 406 17.90 -40.11 9.42
N GLU A 407 18.02 -40.92 8.37
CA GLU A 407 19.32 -41.40 7.88
C GLU A 407 20.20 -40.25 7.36
N ARG A 408 19.62 -39.29 6.62
CA ARG A 408 20.35 -38.08 6.18
C ARG A 408 20.83 -37.27 7.38
N PHE A 409 19.96 -37.00 8.34
CA PHE A 409 20.35 -36.26 9.54
C PHE A 409 21.47 -36.93 10.32
N GLU A 410 21.36 -38.26 10.57
CA GLU A 410 22.38 -39.04 11.27
C GLU A 410 23.71 -39.01 10.51
N ARG A 411 23.67 -39.17 9.19
CA ARG A 411 24.87 -39.10 8.34
C ARG A 411 25.58 -37.76 8.44
N ASP A 412 24.84 -36.67 8.25
CA ASP A 412 25.41 -35.30 8.27
C ASP A 412 25.92 -34.94 9.67
N PHE A 413 25.25 -35.38 10.71
CA PHE A 413 25.68 -35.18 12.09
C PHE A 413 26.99 -35.91 12.40
N ILE A 414 27.12 -37.16 11.95
CA ILE A 414 28.38 -37.94 12.08
C ILE A 414 29.51 -37.28 11.28
N LEU A 415 29.27 -36.80 10.06
CA LEU A 415 30.27 -36.14 9.23
C LEU A 415 30.79 -34.85 9.86
N ARG A 416 29.90 -34.00 10.40
CA ARG A 416 30.31 -32.77 11.10
C ARG A 416 31.12 -33.08 12.36
N ALA A 417 30.69 -34.06 13.15
CA ALA A 417 31.40 -34.46 14.36
C ALA A 417 32.79 -35.03 14.04
N LEU A 418 32.92 -35.82 12.97
CA LEU A 418 34.21 -36.33 12.48
C LEU A 418 35.14 -35.21 11.98
N ALA A 419 34.61 -34.26 11.23
CA ALA A 419 35.34 -33.08 10.76
C ALA A 419 35.87 -32.24 11.93
N ALA A 420 35.04 -31.98 12.92
CA ALA A 420 35.42 -31.23 14.14
C ALA A 420 36.51 -31.93 14.96
N GLN A 421 36.62 -33.26 14.88
CA GLN A 421 37.62 -34.06 15.59
C GLN A 421 38.74 -34.55 14.65
N GLN A 422 38.93 -33.90 13.50
CA GLN A 422 40.00 -34.22 12.53
C GLN A 422 40.07 -35.71 12.14
N GLY A 423 38.90 -36.36 12.05
CA GLY A 423 38.80 -37.77 11.69
C GLY A 423 39.04 -38.76 12.83
N ASN A 424 39.24 -38.34 14.03
CA ASN A 424 39.48 -39.22 15.19
C ASN A 424 38.21 -39.91 15.64
N ILE A 425 37.99 -41.16 15.22
CA ILE A 425 36.76 -41.95 15.46
C ILE A 425 36.50 -42.18 16.96
N SER A 426 37.56 -42.45 17.76
CA SER A 426 37.41 -42.73 19.17
C SER A 426 36.87 -41.52 19.94
N ARG A 427 37.45 -40.34 19.67
CA ARG A 427 37.04 -39.08 20.27
C ARG A 427 35.67 -38.59 19.75
N THR A 428 35.36 -38.89 18.48
CA THR A 428 34.01 -38.59 17.92
C THR A 428 32.95 -39.46 18.57
N ALA A 429 33.23 -40.75 18.81
CA ALA A 429 32.28 -41.66 19.49
C ALA A 429 31.98 -41.20 20.94
N GLU A 430 33.00 -40.73 21.65
CA GLU A 430 32.88 -40.18 23.00
C GLU A 430 31.99 -38.92 23.03
N ILE A 431 32.22 -37.98 22.11
CA ILE A 431 31.42 -36.75 22.00
C ILE A 431 29.98 -37.05 21.59
N LEU A 432 29.77 -37.99 20.69
CA LEU A 432 28.44 -38.40 20.27
C LEU A 432 27.69 -39.29 21.29
N GLY A 433 28.34 -39.66 22.39
CA GLY A 433 27.73 -40.50 23.40
C GLY A 433 27.39 -41.90 22.93
N VAL A 434 28.14 -42.44 21.93
CA VAL A 434 27.91 -43.77 21.36
C VAL A 434 29.18 -44.64 21.48
N GLU A 435 28.96 -45.98 21.55
CA GLU A 435 30.11 -46.89 21.51
C GLU A 435 30.84 -46.82 20.15
N ARG A 436 32.17 -46.89 20.17
CA ARG A 436 33.03 -46.85 18.99
C ARG A 436 32.61 -47.87 17.91
N SER A 437 32.23 -49.09 18.35
CA SER A 437 31.73 -50.18 17.49
C SER A 437 30.44 -49.78 16.76
N ASN A 438 29.55 -49.10 17.46
CA ASN A 438 28.27 -48.65 16.92
C ASN A 438 28.45 -47.48 15.93
N LEU A 439 29.34 -46.53 16.23
CA LEU A 439 29.71 -45.46 15.31
C LEU A 439 30.32 -46.04 14.02
N TYR A 440 31.25 -46.99 14.12
CA TYR A 440 31.89 -47.67 12.99
C TYR A 440 30.87 -48.37 12.09
N ARG A 441 29.88 -49.05 12.69
CA ARG A 441 28.80 -49.74 11.98
C ARG A 441 27.93 -48.75 11.23
N LYS A 442 27.58 -47.61 11.84
CA LYS A 442 26.81 -46.54 11.20
C LYS A 442 27.60 -45.85 10.07
N MET A 443 28.86 -45.52 10.28
CA MET A 443 29.72 -44.97 9.24
C MET A 443 29.80 -45.89 8.02
N ARG A 444 29.95 -47.19 8.21
CA ARG A 444 29.95 -48.18 7.13
C ARG A 444 28.61 -48.26 6.40
N ALA A 445 27.52 -48.20 7.12
CA ALA A 445 26.16 -48.21 6.55
C ALA A 445 25.91 -46.94 5.68
N PHE A 446 26.46 -45.79 6.08
CA PHE A 446 26.36 -44.54 5.35
C PHE A 446 27.44 -44.29 4.32
N GLY A 447 28.36 -45.24 4.08
CA GLY A 447 29.46 -45.14 3.13
C GLY A 447 30.53 -44.11 3.51
N ILE A 448 30.64 -43.76 4.79
CA ILE A 448 31.65 -42.82 5.28
C ILE A 448 32.97 -43.57 5.49
N VAL A 449 33.98 -43.25 4.68
CA VAL A 449 35.33 -43.84 4.80
C VAL A 449 36.19 -42.87 5.64
N PRO A 450 36.78 -43.34 6.76
CA PRO A 450 37.70 -42.53 7.56
C PRO A 450 38.97 -42.25 6.74
N ALA A 451 39.43 -40.99 6.75
CA ALA A 451 40.71 -40.62 6.14
C ALA A 451 41.84 -41.45 6.81
N ARG A 452 42.57 -42.27 6.05
CA ARG A 452 43.79 -42.94 6.51
C ARG A 452 44.82 -41.86 6.82
N LYS A 453 45.35 -41.85 8.04
CA LYS A 453 46.61 -41.16 8.33
C LYS A 453 47.68 -41.88 7.47
N GLU A 454 48.30 -41.14 6.56
CA GLU A 454 49.62 -41.56 6.03
C GLU A 454 50.57 -41.69 7.22
N GLU A 455 51.01 -42.91 7.47
CA GLU A 455 52.09 -43.18 8.39
C GLU A 455 53.35 -42.59 7.73
N GLU A 456 53.96 -41.59 8.36
CA GLU A 456 55.32 -41.16 8.11
C GLU A 456 56.24 -42.37 8.31
N SER A 457 56.76 -42.91 7.20
CA SER A 457 57.91 -43.84 7.23
C SER A 457 59.19 -43.02 7.41
N VAL A 458 59.88 -43.32 8.47
CA VAL A 458 61.29 -42.91 8.70
C VAL A 458 62.20 -43.45 7.62
#